data_2127f1e6541565866fe0a298f733d918
#
_entry.id   2127f1e6541565866fe0a298f733d918
#
_cell.length_a   1.000
_cell.length_b   1.000
_cell.length_c   1.000
_cell.angle_alpha   90.00
_cell.angle_beta   90.00
_cell.angle_gamma   90.00
#
_symmetry.space_group_name_H-M   'P 1'
#
loop_
_entity.id
_entity.type
_entity.pdbx_description
1 polymer ?
#
loop_
_entity_poly.entity_id
_entity_poly.type
_entity_poly.pdbx_seq_one_letter_code
_entity_poly.pdbx_strand_id
1 'polypeptide(L)'
;MQLAEKCGLPIVTLVDTPGAYPGLGAEQRGQAEAIAVNLREMSRIRVPIVSVVIGEGGSGGALGIAVADRVAMLRHSWYSVISPEGCAAILWKEANEQTNTAAAKSLKLTASDNLE
;
A
#
# COMPACT_ATOMS: atom_id res chain seq x y z
N MET A 1 -15.36 -5.12 7.73
CA MET A 1 -14.64 -6.40 7.79
C MET A 1 -15.17 -7.33 8.88
N GLN A 2 -15.32 -6.88 10.14
CA GLN A 2 -15.87 -7.71 11.23
C GLN A 2 -17.26 -8.28 10.93
N LEU A 3 -18.13 -7.55 10.21
CA LEU A 3 -19.43 -8.06 9.79
C LEU A 3 -19.29 -9.22 8.78
N ALA A 4 -18.36 -9.09 7.82
CA ALA A 4 -18.09 -10.16 6.86
C ALA A 4 -17.60 -11.43 7.58
N GLU A 5 -16.68 -11.29 8.51
CA GLU A 5 -16.20 -12.40 9.33
C GLU A 5 -17.35 -13.07 10.11
N LYS A 6 -18.21 -12.28 10.75
CA LYS A 6 -19.38 -12.80 11.49
C LYS A 6 -20.35 -13.57 10.60
N CYS A 7 -20.48 -13.17 9.34
CA CYS A 7 -21.35 -13.81 8.36
C CYS A 7 -20.65 -14.91 7.53
N GLY A 8 -19.35 -15.16 7.75
CA GLY A 8 -18.58 -16.13 6.96
C GLY A 8 -18.36 -15.71 5.49
N LEU A 9 -18.42 -14.41 5.20
CA LEU A 9 -18.28 -13.88 3.84
C LEU A 9 -16.82 -13.51 3.53
N PRO A 10 -16.30 -13.81 2.33
CA PRO A 10 -14.99 -13.35 1.91
C PRO A 10 -14.95 -11.84 1.76
N ILE A 11 -13.75 -11.27 1.87
CA ILE A 11 -13.51 -9.83 1.76
C ILE A 11 -12.66 -9.58 0.51
N VAL A 12 -13.04 -8.56 -0.26
CA VAL A 12 -12.21 -8.03 -1.34
C VAL A 12 -11.90 -6.57 -1.04
N THR A 13 -10.62 -6.20 -1.09
CA THR A 13 -10.17 -4.82 -0.98
C THR A 13 -9.61 -4.34 -2.30
N LEU A 14 -9.92 -3.12 -2.69
CA LEU A 14 -9.41 -2.47 -3.88
C LEU A 14 -8.46 -1.34 -3.45
N VAL A 15 -7.20 -1.44 -3.86
CA VAL A 15 -6.15 -0.50 -3.45
C VAL A 15 -5.93 0.50 -4.58
N ASP A 16 -6.22 1.76 -4.28
CA ASP A 16 -5.93 2.90 -5.16
C ASP A 16 -5.67 4.13 -4.28
N THR A 17 -4.45 4.29 -3.83
CA THR A 17 -4.01 5.42 -3.00
C THR A 17 -2.52 5.70 -3.20
N PRO A 18 -2.13 6.97 -3.35
CA PRO A 18 -0.71 7.35 -3.40
C PRO A 18 0.00 7.22 -2.04
N GLY A 19 -0.76 7.00 -0.98
CA GLY A 19 -0.27 6.87 0.39
C GLY A 19 -1.15 7.61 1.38
N ALA A 20 -0.80 7.51 2.66
CA ALA A 20 -1.43 8.29 3.71
C ALA A 20 -1.07 9.77 3.55
N TYR A 21 -2.05 10.67 3.64
CA TYR A 21 -1.80 12.11 3.49
C TYR A 21 -0.92 12.64 4.64
N PRO A 22 0.26 13.22 4.35
CA PRO A 22 1.25 13.63 5.37
C PRO A 22 0.92 15.02 5.93
N GLY A 23 -0.29 15.24 6.36
CA GLY A 23 -0.74 16.53 6.88
C GLY A 23 -1.08 16.48 8.36
N LEU A 24 -0.73 17.55 9.11
CA LEU A 24 -1.01 17.69 10.54
C LEU A 24 -2.49 17.40 10.89
N GLY A 25 -3.42 17.87 10.08
CA GLY A 25 -4.84 17.62 10.29
C GLY A 25 -5.23 16.15 10.13
N ALA A 26 -4.52 15.35 9.32
CA ALA A 26 -4.75 13.93 9.20
C ALA A 26 -4.19 13.18 10.43
N GLU A 27 -3.02 13.56 10.89
CA GLU A 27 -2.42 13.00 12.12
C GLU A 27 -3.26 13.29 13.35
N GLN A 28 -3.73 14.53 13.49
CA GLN A 28 -4.63 14.93 14.58
C GLN A 28 -5.96 14.16 14.59
N ARG A 29 -6.41 13.69 13.43
CA ARG A 29 -7.61 12.83 13.31
C ARG A 29 -7.32 11.34 13.45
N GLY A 30 -6.09 10.98 13.82
CA GLY A 30 -5.73 9.60 14.13
C GLY A 30 -5.48 8.72 12.89
N GLN A 31 -4.99 9.28 11.79
CA GLN A 31 -4.69 8.51 10.58
C GLN A 31 -3.71 7.37 10.84
N ALA A 32 -2.62 7.63 11.57
CA ALA A 32 -1.63 6.60 11.90
C ALA A 32 -2.23 5.47 12.73
N GLU A 33 -3.05 5.82 13.72
CA GLU A 33 -3.80 4.84 14.53
C GLU A 33 -4.75 4.00 13.67
N ALA A 34 -5.48 4.62 12.75
CA ALA A 34 -6.40 3.92 11.85
C ALA A 34 -5.67 2.89 10.98
N ILE A 35 -4.49 3.24 10.44
CA ILE A 35 -3.66 2.31 9.67
C ILE A 35 -3.18 1.15 10.57
N ALA A 36 -2.64 1.45 11.74
CA ALA A 36 -2.13 0.45 12.67
C ALA A 36 -3.23 -0.53 13.13
N VAL A 37 -4.42 -0.01 13.45
CA VAL A 37 -5.59 -0.83 13.81
C VAL A 37 -6.00 -1.72 12.65
N ASN A 38 -6.06 -1.19 11.42
CA ASN A 38 -6.40 -2.00 10.24
C ASN A 38 -5.41 -3.15 10.03
N LEU A 39 -4.11 -2.88 10.09
CA LEU A 39 -3.07 -3.91 9.97
C LEU A 39 -3.29 -5.04 10.98
N ARG A 40 -3.51 -4.67 12.24
CA ARG A 40 -3.74 -5.63 13.31
C ARG A 40 -5.03 -6.41 13.11
N GLU A 41 -6.13 -5.75 12.80
CA GLU A 41 -7.43 -6.40 12.68
C GLU A 41 -7.52 -7.28 11.42
N MET A 42 -7.03 -6.81 10.27
CA MET A 42 -7.03 -7.59 9.04
C MET A 42 -6.20 -8.88 9.17
N SER A 43 -5.07 -8.83 9.88
CA SER A 43 -4.24 -10.02 10.12
C SER A 43 -4.90 -11.07 11.04
N ARG A 44 -6.00 -10.73 11.72
CA ARG A 44 -6.74 -11.62 12.63
C ARG A 44 -8.03 -12.15 12.05
N ILE A 45 -8.52 -11.56 10.97
CA ILE A 45 -9.78 -11.97 10.33
C ILE A 45 -9.67 -13.42 9.83
N ARG A 46 -10.71 -14.19 10.07
CA ARG A 46 -10.77 -15.64 9.81
C ARG A 46 -11.52 -16.01 8.53
N VAL A 47 -11.91 -15.04 7.72
CA VAL A 47 -12.46 -15.27 6.39
C VAL A 47 -11.44 -14.88 5.33
N PRO A 48 -11.49 -15.49 4.13
CA PRO A 48 -10.54 -15.16 3.07
C PRO A 48 -10.58 -13.68 2.69
N ILE A 49 -9.39 -13.08 2.57
CA ILE A 49 -9.21 -11.71 2.09
C ILE A 49 -8.42 -11.73 0.78
N VAL A 50 -8.95 -11.10 -0.23
CA VAL A 50 -8.24 -10.85 -1.50
C VAL A 50 -8.08 -9.34 -1.67
N SER A 51 -6.85 -8.88 -1.87
CA SER A 51 -6.55 -7.48 -2.15
C SER A 51 -6.13 -7.31 -3.61
N VAL A 52 -6.66 -6.30 -4.27
CA VAL A 52 -6.32 -6.01 -5.66
C VAL A 52 -5.83 -4.58 -5.78
N VAL A 53 -4.57 -4.39 -6.19
CA VAL A 53 -4.04 -3.06 -6.51
C VAL A 53 -4.53 -2.69 -7.90
N ILE A 54 -5.44 -1.70 -7.96
CA ILE A 54 -6.12 -1.30 -9.20
C ILE A 54 -5.54 -0.04 -9.84
N GLY A 55 -4.73 0.71 -9.10
CA GLY A 55 -4.08 1.93 -9.53
C GLY A 55 -2.81 2.15 -8.71
N GLU A 56 -2.83 3.12 -7.84
CA GLU A 56 -1.70 3.46 -6.99
C GLU A 56 -1.70 2.65 -5.69
N GLY A 57 -0.59 2.01 -5.38
CA GLY A 57 -0.37 1.28 -4.12
C GLY A 57 0.78 1.90 -3.32
N GLY A 58 0.54 3.06 -2.69
CA GLY A 58 1.58 3.85 -2.03
C GLY A 58 1.67 3.64 -0.52
N SER A 59 2.86 3.24 -0.05
CA SER A 59 3.31 3.33 1.35
C SER A 59 2.34 2.70 2.37
N GLY A 60 2.32 3.26 3.58
CA GLY A 60 1.47 2.80 4.69
C GLY A 60 -0.03 2.90 4.42
N GLY A 61 -0.46 3.85 3.59
CA GLY A 61 -1.86 3.97 3.17
C GLY A 61 -2.34 2.75 2.39
N ALA A 62 -1.55 2.31 1.41
CA ALA A 62 -1.83 1.09 0.66
C ALA A 62 -1.72 -0.15 1.55
N LEU A 63 -0.67 -0.25 2.36
CA LEU A 63 -0.47 -1.37 3.26
C LEU A 63 -1.65 -1.55 4.23
N GLY A 64 -2.21 -0.44 4.75
CA GLY A 64 -3.33 -0.44 5.68
C GLY A 64 -4.63 -1.07 5.15
N ILE A 65 -4.71 -1.31 3.83
CA ILE A 65 -5.87 -1.94 3.18
C ILE A 65 -5.49 -3.16 2.32
N ALA A 66 -4.20 -3.48 2.21
CA ALA A 66 -3.68 -4.55 1.35
C ALA A 66 -3.32 -5.85 2.08
N VAL A 67 -3.46 -5.91 3.40
CA VAL A 67 -3.23 -7.15 4.17
C VAL A 67 -4.26 -8.19 3.76
N ALA A 68 -3.81 -9.27 3.13
CA ALA A 68 -4.70 -10.27 2.54
C ALA A 68 -4.03 -11.64 2.42
N ASP A 69 -4.84 -12.70 2.25
CA ASP A 69 -4.35 -14.05 1.94
C ASP A 69 -3.82 -14.14 0.50
N ARG A 70 -4.37 -13.30 -0.38
CA ARG A 70 -3.92 -13.18 -1.78
C ARG A 70 -3.89 -11.72 -2.20
N VAL A 71 -2.80 -11.31 -2.84
CA VAL A 71 -2.65 -9.97 -3.41
C VAL A 71 -2.54 -10.12 -4.92
N ALA A 72 -3.32 -9.33 -5.65
CA ALA A 72 -3.27 -9.21 -7.09
C ALA A 72 -2.99 -7.75 -7.48
N MET A 73 -2.45 -7.55 -8.67
CA MET A 73 -2.21 -6.22 -9.22
C MET A 73 -2.68 -6.15 -10.67
N LEU A 74 -3.30 -5.07 -11.07
CA LEU A 74 -3.53 -4.80 -12.48
C LEU A 74 -2.21 -4.50 -13.19
N ARG A 75 -2.13 -4.83 -14.49
CA ARG A 75 -0.90 -4.69 -15.29
C ARG A 75 -0.26 -3.30 -15.20
N HIS A 76 -1.07 -2.25 -15.10
CA HIS A 76 -0.62 -0.86 -15.11
C HIS A 76 -0.70 -0.19 -13.75
N SER A 77 -0.92 -0.96 -12.68
CA SER A 77 -0.81 -0.49 -11.31
C SER A 77 0.64 -0.58 -10.82
N TRP A 78 0.91 0.11 -9.73
CA TRP A 78 2.19 0.04 -9.05
C TRP A 78 2.00 -0.13 -7.54
N TYR A 79 3.00 -0.72 -6.90
CA TYR A 79 3.01 -0.90 -5.44
C TYR A 79 4.40 -0.61 -4.89
N SER A 80 4.51 0.25 -3.89
CA SER A 80 5.78 0.59 -3.27
C SER A 80 5.62 1.12 -1.86
N VAL A 81 6.62 0.84 -1.03
CA VAL A 81 6.72 1.39 0.34
C VAL A 81 6.98 2.90 0.36
N ILE A 82 7.56 3.44 -0.70
CA ILE A 82 7.95 4.86 -0.82
C ILE A 82 7.91 5.31 -2.29
N SER A 83 7.69 6.59 -2.54
CA SER A 83 7.83 7.12 -3.90
C SER A 83 9.27 7.11 -4.39
N PRO A 84 9.53 7.03 -5.72
CA PRO A 84 10.88 7.13 -6.26
C PRO A 84 11.63 8.40 -5.82
N GLU A 85 10.94 9.55 -5.77
CA GLU A 85 11.49 10.81 -5.32
C GLU A 85 11.88 10.78 -3.84
N GLY A 86 11.02 10.20 -3.00
CA GLY A 86 11.30 10.00 -1.58
C GLY A 86 12.48 9.06 -1.35
N CYS A 87 12.55 7.98 -2.10
CA CYS A 87 13.67 7.04 -2.09
C CYS A 87 14.97 7.72 -2.52
N ALA A 88 14.94 8.49 -3.62
CA ALA A 88 16.08 9.23 -4.11
C ALA A 88 16.59 10.25 -3.08
N ALA A 89 15.70 11.01 -2.48
CA ALA A 89 16.05 11.98 -1.44
C ALA A 89 16.74 11.34 -0.23
N ILE A 90 16.30 10.15 0.19
CA ILE A 90 16.90 9.43 1.32
C ILE A 90 18.26 8.82 0.96
N LEU A 91 18.34 8.09 -0.17
CA LEU A 91 19.53 7.33 -0.52
C LEU A 91 20.63 8.17 -1.14
N TRP A 92 20.28 9.08 -2.03
CA TRP A 92 21.25 9.94 -2.74
C TRP A 92 21.32 11.36 -2.19
N LYS A 93 20.44 11.71 -1.24
CA LYS A 93 20.28 13.07 -0.68
C LYS A 93 19.99 14.13 -1.76
N GLU A 94 19.52 13.70 -2.91
CA GLU A 94 19.21 14.52 -4.08
C GLU A 94 18.09 13.84 -4.87
N ALA A 95 17.04 14.60 -5.20
CA ALA A 95 15.93 14.14 -6.02
C ALA A 95 15.98 14.87 -7.37
N ASN A 96 16.57 14.25 -8.37
CA ASN A 96 16.60 14.69 -9.75
C ASN A 96 16.14 13.57 -10.70
N GLU A 97 16.00 13.84 -11.97
CA GLU A 97 15.50 12.87 -12.95
C GLU A 97 16.31 11.57 -12.97
N GLN A 98 17.63 11.66 -12.83
CA GLN A 98 18.52 10.50 -12.86
C GLN A 98 18.37 9.65 -11.60
N THR A 99 18.40 10.27 -10.43
CA THR A 99 18.25 9.57 -9.14
C THR A 99 16.85 9.01 -8.97
N ASN A 100 15.81 9.72 -9.42
CA ASN A 100 14.42 9.24 -9.39
C ASN A 100 14.24 8.03 -10.31
N THR A 101 14.83 8.05 -11.50
CA THR A 101 14.81 6.91 -12.43
C THR A 101 15.54 5.69 -11.86
N ALA A 102 16.70 5.90 -11.23
CA ALA A 102 17.44 4.83 -10.56
C ALA A 102 16.65 4.25 -9.39
N ALA A 103 16.03 5.10 -8.58
CA ALA A 103 15.17 4.69 -7.49
C ALA A 103 13.95 3.87 -7.98
N ALA A 104 13.24 4.33 -9.01
CA ALA A 104 12.10 3.62 -9.58
C ALA A 104 12.48 2.21 -10.07
N LYS A 105 13.61 2.07 -10.72
CA LYS A 105 14.14 0.77 -11.16
C LYS A 105 14.49 -0.15 -9.99
N SER A 106 15.08 0.40 -8.93
CA SER A 106 15.49 -0.37 -7.75
C SER A 106 14.30 -0.80 -6.89
N LEU A 107 13.23 -0.02 -6.87
CA LEU A 107 12.03 -0.29 -6.09
C LEU A 107 11.14 -1.39 -6.70
N LYS A 108 11.36 -1.77 -7.95
CA LYS A 108 10.58 -2.83 -8.62
C LYS A 108 9.06 -2.61 -8.49
N LEU A 109 8.57 -1.48 -9.00
CA LEU A 109 7.22 -0.97 -8.73
C LEU A 109 6.10 -1.70 -9.45
N THR A 110 6.41 -2.34 -10.59
CA THR A 110 5.38 -2.82 -11.53
C THR A 110 4.79 -4.16 -11.12
N ALA A 111 3.62 -4.49 -11.68
CA ALA A 111 3.00 -5.79 -11.45
C ALA A 111 3.90 -6.96 -11.87
N SER A 112 4.65 -6.82 -12.96
CA SER A 112 5.62 -7.84 -13.40
C SER A 112 6.77 -8.02 -12.43
N ASP A 113 7.24 -6.95 -11.80
CA ASP A 113 8.32 -7.00 -10.82
C ASP A 113 7.88 -7.66 -9.50
N ASN A 114 6.61 -7.56 -9.18
CA ASN A 114 6.03 -8.09 -7.93
C ASN A 114 5.49 -9.53 -8.08
N LEU A 115 5.58 -10.14 -9.26
CA LEU A 115 5.17 -11.53 -9.50
C LEU A 115 6.27 -12.55 -9.20
N GLU A 116 7.51 -12.09 -8.99
CA GLU A 116 8.66 -12.94 -8.60
C GLU A 116 8.67 -13.16 -7.07
#